data_e5d97891d9abb0e97aad658961f5a1d6
#
_entry.id   e5d97891d9abb0e97aad658961f5a1d6
#
_cell.length_a   1.000
_cell.length_b   1.000
_cell.length_c   1.000
_cell.angle_alpha   90.00
_cell.angle_beta   90.00
_cell.angle_gamma   90.00
#
_symmetry.space_group_name_H-M   'P 1'
#
loop_
_entity.id
_entity.type
_entity.pdbx_description
1 polymer ?
#
loop_
_entity_poly.entity_id
_entity_poly.type
_entity_poly.pdbx_seq_one_letter_code
_entity_poly.pdbx_strand_id
1 'polypeptide(L)'
;HNNFILVKDTIDEEVANRFIYELNQIPTKENVTVYLDTNGGSVEHGNKMLTEIQKYNLSCVAERAYSMGFVLLQGCNKRYITPYGRIMQHQISYGVQNEKGKIDSYVNFIDQVEDQLANMQASKINMSVDTFRLKTMNDWWLIGQNAVQNNCVDNIMNVYCDSKLTKMNYTVSFGPYHQVYSRCPLVSEPIDSFIASAKI
;
A
#
# COMPACT_ATOMS: atom_id res chain seq x y z
N HIS A 1 -0.18 -3.57 -22.68
CA HIS A 1 -0.56 -2.52 -21.72
C HIS A 1 -0.55 -3.14 -20.33
N ASN A 2 0.34 -2.68 -19.48
CA ASN A 2 0.35 -3.08 -18.07
C ASN A 2 -0.81 -2.36 -17.38
N ASN A 3 -1.73 -3.12 -16.81
CA ASN A 3 -2.74 -2.56 -15.93
C ASN A 3 -2.11 -2.21 -14.58
N PHE A 4 -2.53 -1.12 -13.98
CA PHE A 4 -2.09 -0.76 -12.63
C PHE A 4 -3.28 -0.49 -11.71
N ILE A 5 -3.07 -0.67 -10.42
CA ILE A 5 -4.01 -0.28 -9.37
C ILE A 5 -3.26 0.60 -8.38
N LEU A 6 -3.82 1.78 -8.09
CA LEU A 6 -3.26 2.72 -7.13
C LEU A 6 -3.76 2.41 -5.72
N VAL A 7 -2.81 2.28 -4.78
CA VAL A 7 -3.10 2.28 -3.33
C VAL A 7 -2.53 3.56 -2.76
N LYS A 8 -3.39 4.50 -2.39
CA LYS A 8 -3.02 5.84 -1.97
C LYS A 8 -3.50 6.13 -0.55
N ASP A 9 -2.67 6.84 0.21
CA ASP A 9 -2.92 7.34 1.56
C ASP A 9 -3.25 6.21 2.57
N THR A 10 -4.21 6.39 3.45
CA THR A 10 -4.50 5.43 4.51
C THR A 10 -5.24 4.20 3.98
N ILE A 11 -4.75 3.02 4.36
CA ILE A 11 -5.42 1.75 4.09
C ILE A 11 -6.57 1.57 5.09
N ASP A 12 -7.77 1.75 4.59
CA ASP A 12 -9.04 1.56 5.30
C ASP A 12 -9.97 0.61 4.53
N GLU A 13 -11.21 0.50 4.98
CA GLU A 13 -12.21 -0.33 4.33
C GLU A 13 -12.49 0.10 2.89
N GLU A 14 -12.60 1.40 2.66
CA GLU A 14 -12.90 1.96 1.33
C GLU A 14 -11.75 1.65 0.34
N VAL A 15 -10.51 1.89 0.75
CA VAL A 15 -9.32 1.61 -0.07
C VAL A 15 -9.23 0.11 -0.40
N ALA A 16 -9.44 -0.77 0.58
CA ALA A 16 -9.41 -2.21 0.36
C ALA A 16 -10.53 -2.67 -0.59
N ASN A 17 -11.75 -2.18 -0.40
CA ASN A 17 -12.90 -2.52 -1.26
C ASN A 17 -12.68 -2.04 -2.69
N ARG A 18 -12.19 -0.82 -2.87
CA ARG A 18 -11.88 -0.27 -4.19
C ARG A 18 -10.77 -1.07 -4.89
N PHE A 19 -9.71 -1.40 -4.17
CA PHE A 19 -8.63 -2.24 -4.69
C PHE A 19 -9.14 -3.57 -5.23
N ILE A 20 -9.93 -4.30 -4.45
CA ILE A 20 -10.49 -5.60 -4.81
C ILE A 20 -11.46 -5.45 -5.98
N TYR A 21 -12.31 -4.42 -5.97
CA TYR A 21 -13.24 -4.13 -7.07
C TYR A 21 -12.49 -3.87 -8.38
N GLU A 22 -11.50 -2.97 -8.38
CA GLU A 22 -10.70 -2.66 -9.57
C GLU A 22 -9.95 -3.89 -10.08
N LEU A 23 -9.36 -4.68 -9.19
CA LEU A 23 -8.67 -5.92 -9.55
C LEU A 23 -9.62 -6.91 -10.25
N ASN A 24 -10.85 -7.02 -9.76
CA ASN A 24 -11.86 -7.92 -10.35
C ASN A 24 -12.30 -7.47 -11.74
N GLN A 25 -12.24 -6.18 -12.06
CA GLN A 25 -12.56 -5.65 -13.40
C GLN A 25 -11.48 -5.96 -14.45
N ILE A 26 -10.29 -6.33 -14.05
CA ILE A 26 -9.19 -6.65 -14.94
C ILE A 26 -9.28 -8.13 -15.33
N PRO A 27 -9.52 -8.47 -16.64
CA PRO A 27 -9.69 -9.86 -17.04
C PRO A 27 -8.48 -10.74 -16.81
N THR A 28 -7.27 -10.19 -17.07
CA THR A 28 -6.01 -10.92 -16.98
C THR A 28 -5.12 -10.26 -15.92
N LYS A 29 -4.80 -11.00 -14.85
CA LYS A 29 -4.05 -10.49 -13.69
C LYS A 29 -2.53 -10.55 -13.84
N GLU A 30 -2.02 -11.25 -14.85
CA GLU A 30 -0.57 -11.55 -15.00
C GLU A 30 0.34 -10.31 -15.08
N ASN A 31 -0.18 -9.19 -15.59
CA ASN A 31 0.58 -7.96 -15.79
C ASN A 31 0.06 -6.80 -14.94
N VAL A 32 -0.65 -7.10 -13.85
CA VAL A 32 -1.12 -6.06 -12.93
C VAL A 32 0.02 -5.62 -12.03
N THR A 33 0.23 -4.32 -11.97
CA THR A 33 1.18 -3.69 -11.05
C THR A 33 0.43 -2.84 -10.03
N VAL A 34 0.69 -3.07 -8.76
CA VAL A 34 0.17 -2.25 -7.67
C VAL A 34 1.13 -1.08 -7.43
N TYR A 35 0.63 0.13 -7.58
CA TYR A 35 1.39 1.34 -7.26
C TYR A 35 1.08 1.74 -5.82
N LEU A 36 2.11 1.70 -4.95
CA LEU A 36 1.98 1.98 -3.53
C LEU A 36 2.44 3.40 -3.21
N ASP A 37 1.52 4.24 -2.79
CA ASP A 37 1.77 5.57 -2.22
C ASP A 37 0.95 5.72 -0.94
N THR A 38 1.32 4.95 0.08
CA THR A 38 0.53 4.81 1.30
C THR A 38 1.37 4.95 2.58
N ASN A 39 0.78 5.57 3.57
CA ASN A 39 1.30 5.64 4.94
C ASN A 39 0.93 4.40 5.79
N GLY A 40 0.20 3.45 5.21
CA GLY A 40 -0.30 2.28 5.94
C GLY A 40 -1.72 2.46 6.46
N GLY A 41 -2.07 1.71 7.48
CA GLY A 41 -3.39 1.78 8.10
C GLY A 41 -3.83 0.46 8.71
N SER A 42 -5.07 0.07 8.47
CA SER A 42 -5.69 -1.10 9.08
C SER A 42 -5.04 -2.41 8.63
N VAL A 43 -4.60 -3.20 9.60
CA VAL A 43 -4.10 -4.56 9.36
C VAL A 43 -5.19 -5.47 8.79
N GLU A 44 -6.40 -5.38 9.32
CA GLU A 44 -7.55 -6.19 8.86
C GLU A 44 -7.84 -5.94 7.37
N HIS A 45 -8.00 -4.68 6.98
CA HIS A 45 -8.30 -4.32 5.59
C HIS A 45 -7.09 -4.55 4.67
N GLY A 46 -5.89 -4.28 5.17
CA GLY A 46 -4.66 -4.57 4.44
C GLY A 46 -4.47 -6.07 4.19
N ASN A 47 -4.84 -6.93 5.13
CA ASN A 47 -4.77 -8.39 4.95
C ASN A 47 -5.71 -8.91 3.86
N LYS A 48 -6.86 -8.28 3.64
CA LYS A 48 -7.73 -8.59 2.48
C LYS A 48 -7.01 -8.29 1.16
N MET A 49 -6.35 -7.14 1.08
CA MET A 49 -5.56 -6.76 -0.10
C MET A 49 -4.36 -7.69 -0.29
N LEU A 50 -3.64 -8.03 0.79
CA LEU A 50 -2.51 -8.94 0.78
C LEU A 50 -2.90 -10.33 0.22
N THR A 51 -4.05 -10.85 0.62
CA THR A 51 -4.60 -12.10 0.12
C THR A 51 -4.74 -12.08 -1.40
N GLU A 52 -5.30 -11.03 -1.97
CA GLU A 52 -5.48 -10.89 -3.42
C GLU A 52 -4.14 -10.69 -4.15
N ILE A 53 -3.23 -9.90 -3.57
CA ILE A 53 -1.87 -9.71 -4.12
C ILE A 53 -1.13 -11.04 -4.25
N GLN A 54 -1.14 -11.86 -3.20
CA GLN A 54 -0.46 -13.16 -3.20
C GLN A 54 -1.16 -14.18 -4.10
N LYS A 55 -2.48 -14.24 -4.07
CA LYS A 55 -3.29 -15.15 -4.88
C LYS A 55 -3.05 -15.00 -6.38
N TYR A 56 -2.85 -13.79 -6.86
CA TYR A 56 -2.61 -13.49 -8.27
C TYR A 56 -1.14 -13.19 -8.61
N ASN A 57 -0.23 -13.35 -7.66
CA ASN A 57 1.21 -13.06 -7.83
C ASN A 57 1.46 -11.67 -8.41
N LEU A 58 0.78 -10.64 -7.88
CA LEU A 58 0.88 -9.29 -8.41
C LEU A 58 2.29 -8.71 -8.17
N SER A 59 2.71 -7.82 -9.04
CA SER A 59 3.91 -6.99 -8.86
C SER A 59 3.55 -5.68 -8.20
N CYS A 60 4.51 -5.09 -7.45
CA CYS A 60 4.31 -3.79 -6.81
C CYS A 60 5.46 -2.84 -7.12
N VAL A 61 5.15 -1.55 -7.19
CA VAL A 61 6.14 -0.48 -7.17
C VAL A 61 5.80 0.49 -6.04
N ALA A 62 6.79 0.79 -5.21
CA ALA A 62 6.63 1.69 -4.09
C ALA A 62 7.19 3.08 -4.41
N GLU A 63 6.36 4.09 -4.33
CA GLU A 63 6.74 5.48 -4.15
C GLU A 63 6.88 5.77 -2.65
N ARG A 64 5.86 5.34 -1.89
CA ARG A 64 5.81 5.37 -0.44
C ARG A 64 5.06 4.14 0.05
N ALA A 65 5.70 3.32 0.87
CA ALA A 65 5.06 2.13 1.43
C ALA A 65 5.46 1.96 2.89
N TYR A 66 4.66 2.53 3.80
CA TYR A 66 4.89 2.52 5.24
C TYR A 66 3.94 1.55 5.95
N SER A 67 4.43 0.93 7.02
CA SER A 67 3.62 0.11 7.93
C SER A 67 2.89 -1.01 7.16
N MET A 68 1.56 -1.02 7.13
CA MET A 68 0.80 -1.98 6.33
C MET A 68 1.13 -1.91 4.83
N GLY A 69 1.53 -0.76 4.30
CA GLY A 69 2.04 -0.60 2.94
C GLY A 69 3.32 -1.39 2.68
N PHE A 70 4.22 -1.45 3.66
CA PHE A 70 5.43 -2.28 3.61
C PHE A 70 5.06 -3.79 3.60
N VAL A 71 4.07 -4.19 4.38
CA VAL A 71 3.54 -5.57 4.37
C VAL A 71 3.04 -5.95 2.97
N LEU A 72 2.22 -5.09 2.34
CA LEU A 72 1.71 -5.33 0.99
C LEU A 72 2.85 -5.47 -0.02
N LEU A 73 3.87 -4.61 0.07
CA LEU A 73 5.05 -4.68 -0.79
C LEU A 73 5.76 -6.03 -0.65
N GLN A 74 5.92 -6.54 0.57
CA GLN A 74 6.56 -7.84 0.80
C GLN A 74 5.70 -9.03 0.32
N GLY A 75 4.40 -8.84 0.20
CA GLY A 75 3.50 -9.83 -0.39
C GLY A 75 3.56 -9.94 -1.91
N CYS A 76 4.19 -8.97 -2.58
CA CYS A 76 4.25 -8.93 -4.03
C CYS A 76 5.28 -9.92 -4.59
N ASN A 77 4.99 -10.46 -5.78
CA ASN A 77 5.90 -11.37 -6.48
C ASN A 77 7.20 -10.64 -6.88
N LYS A 78 7.06 -9.53 -7.60
CA LYS A 78 8.15 -8.62 -7.94
C LYS A 78 7.94 -7.30 -7.23
N ARG A 79 9.00 -6.84 -6.56
CA ARG A 79 8.97 -5.63 -5.72
C ARG A 79 9.89 -4.59 -6.30
N TYR A 80 9.34 -3.45 -6.65
CA TYR A 80 10.10 -2.33 -7.18
C TYR A 80 9.95 -1.12 -6.27
N ILE A 81 10.92 -0.21 -6.35
CA ILE A 81 10.88 1.10 -5.69
C ILE A 81 11.29 2.17 -6.70
N THR A 82 10.67 3.34 -6.63
CA THR A 82 11.13 4.48 -7.42
C THR A 82 12.50 4.98 -6.92
N PRO A 83 13.30 5.71 -7.73
CA PRO A 83 14.66 6.12 -7.33
C PRO A 83 14.76 6.84 -5.99
N TYR A 84 13.76 7.65 -5.65
CA TYR A 84 13.64 8.35 -4.37
C TYR A 84 12.47 7.84 -3.52
N GLY A 85 11.94 6.68 -3.88
CA GLY A 85 10.87 6.02 -3.14
C GLY A 85 11.32 5.64 -1.74
N ARG A 86 10.38 5.65 -0.81
CA ARG A 86 10.59 5.46 0.62
C ARG A 86 9.73 4.34 1.13
N ILE A 87 10.33 3.49 1.93
CA ILE A 87 9.61 2.45 2.65
C ILE A 87 9.97 2.49 4.13
N MET A 88 9.06 2.07 4.98
CA MET A 88 9.28 2.02 6.41
C MET A 88 8.46 0.90 7.03
N GLN A 89 9.09 0.17 7.96
CA GLN A 89 8.37 -0.78 8.79
C GLN A 89 8.67 -0.55 10.26
N HIS A 90 7.66 -0.82 11.07
CA HIS A 90 7.68 -0.71 12.51
C HIS A 90 6.84 -1.83 13.15
N GLN A 91 6.85 -1.94 14.47
CA GLN A 91 6.00 -2.87 15.18
C GLN A 91 4.52 -2.52 15.03
N ILE A 92 3.65 -3.53 15.10
CA ILE A 92 2.20 -3.32 15.14
C ILE A 92 1.87 -2.43 16.35
N SER A 93 1.12 -1.36 16.07
CA SER A 93 0.56 -0.48 17.09
C SER A 93 -0.92 -0.77 17.28
N TYR A 94 -1.35 -0.94 18.51
CA TYR A 94 -2.74 -1.14 18.85
C TYR A 94 -3.08 -0.59 20.23
N GLY A 95 -4.36 -0.30 20.45
CA GLY A 95 -4.89 0.06 21.74
C GLY A 95 -6.14 -0.77 22.05
N VAL A 96 -6.30 -1.19 23.29
CA VAL A 96 -7.48 -1.91 23.74
C VAL A 96 -7.87 -1.46 25.13
N GLN A 97 -9.18 -1.26 25.32
CA GLN A 97 -9.77 -0.96 26.61
C GLN A 97 -10.98 -1.85 26.81
N ASN A 98 -10.90 -2.78 27.77
CA ASN A 98 -11.97 -3.72 28.08
C ASN A 98 -11.72 -4.41 29.43
N GLU A 99 -12.55 -5.38 29.80
CA GLU A 99 -12.31 -6.26 30.91
C GLU A 99 -11.05 -7.11 30.72
N LYS A 100 -10.31 -7.41 31.80
CA LYS A 100 -9.02 -8.10 31.78
C LYS A 100 -9.02 -9.36 30.88
N GLY A 101 -9.99 -10.22 31.03
CA GLY A 101 -10.06 -11.49 30.27
C GLY A 101 -10.23 -11.26 28.76
N LYS A 102 -10.98 -10.22 28.37
CA LYS A 102 -11.13 -9.82 26.96
C LYS A 102 -9.86 -9.19 26.41
N ILE A 103 -9.16 -8.39 27.22
CA ILE A 103 -7.85 -7.82 26.86
C ILE A 103 -6.84 -8.93 26.60
N ASP A 104 -6.69 -9.89 27.51
CA ASP A 104 -5.77 -11.02 27.38
C ASP A 104 -6.06 -11.84 26.11
N SER A 105 -7.31 -12.10 25.83
CA SER A 105 -7.74 -12.79 24.60
C SER A 105 -7.39 -12.01 23.34
N TYR A 106 -7.61 -10.70 23.34
CA TYR A 106 -7.31 -9.85 22.21
C TYR A 106 -5.80 -9.70 21.97
N VAL A 107 -5.01 -9.56 23.04
CA VAL A 107 -3.54 -9.52 22.94
C VAL A 107 -3.01 -10.83 22.33
N ASN A 108 -3.48 -11.98 22.78
CA ASN A 108 -3.11 -13.27 22.20
C ASN A 108 -3.47 -13.37 20.70
N PHE A 109 -4.58 -12.80 20.29
CA PHE A 109 -4.98 -12.74 18.88
C PHE A 109 -4.03 -11.84 18.08
N ILE A 110 -3.69 -10.65 18.59
CA ILE A 110 -2.74 -9.73 17.92
C ILE A 110 -1.35 -10.34 17.81
N ASP A 111 -0.89 -11.08 18.83
CA ASP A 111 0.39 -11.80 18.77
C ASP A 111 0.41 -12.83 17.62
N GLN A 112 -0.68 -13.54 17.38
CA GLN A 112 -0.80 -14.48 16.26
C GLN A 112 -0.76 -13.75 14.91
N VAL A 113 -1.43 -12.61 14.78
CA VAL A 113 -1.42 -11.78 13.57
C VAL A 113 -0.01 -11.25 13.33
N GLU A 114 0.64 -10.73 14.34
CA GLU A 114 2.03 -10.23 14.28
C GLU A 114 3.00 -11.33 13.84
N ASP A 115 2.93 -12.50 14.46
CA ASP A 115 3.77 -13.65 14.13
C ASP A 115 3.61 -14.04 12.65
N GLN A 116 2.39 -14.11 12.16
CA GLN A 116 2.09 -14.47 10.78
C GLN A 116 2.69 -13.45 9.79
N LEU A 117 2.50 -12.16 10.04
CA LEU A 117 3.02 -11.10 9.19
C LEU A 117 4.54 -10.95 9.29
N ALA A 118 5.11 -11.04 10.48
CA ALA A 118 6.56 -10.97 10.68
C ALA A 118 7.28 -12.11 9.96
N ASN A 119 6.78 -13.33 10.07
CA ASN A 119 7.35 -14.49 9.38
C ASN A 119 7.27 -14.36 7.85
N MET A 120 6.16 -13.90 7.32
CA MET A 120 5.99 -13.69 5.88
C MET A 120 6.98 -12.64 5.36
N GLN A 121 7.09 -11.50 6.04
CA GLN A 121 7.99 -10.41 5.65
C GLN A 121 9.48 -10.82 5.77
N ALA A 122 9.87 -11.40 6.90
CA ALA A 122 11.22 -11.87 7.13
C ALA A 122 11.66 -12.92 6.09
N SER A 123 10.79 -13.85 5.76
CA SER A 123 11.03 -14.86 4.72
C SER A 123 11.24 -14.21 3.35
N LYS A 124 10.40 -13.26 2.97
CA LYS A 124 10.51 -12.55 1.69
C LYS A 124 11.80 -11.74 1.58
N ILE A 125 12.25 -11.13 2.68
CA ILE A 125 13.48 -10.33 2.76
C ILE A 125 14.72 -11.22 2.91
N ASN A 126 14.54 -12.50 3.20
CA ASN A 126 15.59 -13.48 3.44
C ASN A 126 16.42 -13.20 4.70
N MET A 127 15.73 -12.94 5.80
CA MET A 127 16.34 -12.81 7.14
C MET A 127 15.55 -13.61 8.17
N SER A 128 16.16 -13.83 9.35
CA SER A 128 15.44 -14.44 10.47
C SER A 128 14.35 -13.49 10.99
N VAL A 129 13.27 -14.06 11.51
CA VAL A 129 12.20 -13.29 12.12
C VAL A 129 12.69 -12.46 13.32
N ASP A 130 13.65 -12.97 14.08
CA ASP A 130 14.25 -12.24 15.21
C ASP A 130 15.03 -11.01 14.72
N THR A 131 15.80 -11.14 13.66
CA THR A 131 16.49 -10.00 13.03
C THR A 131 15.50 -8.99 12.49
N PHE A 132 14.42 -9.44 11.85
CA PHE A 132 13.36 -8.56 11.36
C PHE A 132 12.71 -7.77 12.51
N ARG A 133 12.37 -8.44 13.61
CA ARG A 133 11.81 -7.81 14.81
C ARG A 133 12.75 -6.78 15.43
N LEU A 134 14.05 -7.08 15.50
CA LEU A 134 15.05 -6.11 15.98
C LEU A 134 15.12 -4.87 15.11
N LYS A 135 15.11 -5.02 13.77
CA LYS A 135 15.14 -3.88 12.84
C LYS A 135 13.89 -3.02 12.92
N THR A 136 12.74 -3.62 13.14
CA THR A 136 11.44 -2.95 13.20
C THR A 136 11.03 -2.50 14.60
N MET A 137 11.83 -2.79 15.62
CA MET A 137 11.60 -2.33 17.00
C MET A 137 11.53 -0.81 17.10
N ASN A 138 12.39 -0.12 16.37
CA ASN A 138 12.29 1.29 16.04
C ASN A 138 11.96 1.40 14.55
N ASP A 139 11.45 2.52 14.09
CA ASP A 139 11.11 2.70 12.69
C ASP A 139 12.31 2.39 11.78
N TRP A 140 12.14 1.40 10.91
CA TRP A 140 13.16 1.00 9.94
C TRP A 140 12.89 1.66 8.60
N TRP A 141 13.60 2.75 8.35
CA TRP A 141 13.49 3.56 7.14
C TRP A 141 14.48 3.14 6.08
N LEU A 142 14.00 3.00 4.84
CA LEU A 142 14.80 2.65 3.67
C LEU A 142 14.38 3.52 2.47
N ILE A 143 15.35 3.89 1.65
CA ILE A 143 15.12 4.72 0.46
C ILE A 143 15.87 4.14 -0.75
N GLY A 144 15.21 4.08 -1.91
CA GLY A 144 15.81 3.78 -3.21
C GLY A 144 16.78 2.58 -3.16
N GLN A 145 18.03 2.81 -3.52
CA GLN A 145 19.06 1.77 -3.59
C GLN A 145 19.31 1.07 -2.24
N ASN A 146 19.16 1.76 -1.14
CA ASN A 146 19.30 1.18 0.20
C ASN A 146 18.23 0.09 0.45
N ALA A 147 17.02 0.25 -0.06
CA ALA A 147 15.97 -0.76 0.00
C ALA A 147 16.33 -2.03 -0.81
N VAL A 148 16.99 -1.87 -1.95
CA VAL A 148 17.52 -3.00 -2.75
C VAL A 148 18.62 -3.73 -1.99
N GLN A 149 19.58 -3.01 -1.42
CA GLN A 149 20.70 -3.58 -0.66
C GLN A 149 20.24 -4.38 0.56
N ASN A 150 19.14 -3.99 1.17
CA ASN A 150 18.52 -4.71 2.30
C ASN A 150 17.53 -5.80 1.85
N ASN A 151 17.44 -6.09 0.55
CA ASN A 151 16.51 -7.06 -0.03
C ASN A 151 15.03 -6.81 0.30
N CYS A 152 14.66 -5.57 0.61
CA CYS A 152 13.26 -5.18 0.83
C CYS A 152 12.52 -4.88 -0.48
N VAL A 153 13.26 -4.67 -1.57
CA VAL A 153 12.77 -4.63 -2.95
C VAL A 153 13.77 -5.31 -3.87
N ASP A 154 13.33 -5.70 -5.05
CA ASP A 154 14.17 -6.41 -6.02
C ASP A 154 14.97 -5.46 -6.90
N ASN A 155 14.37 -4.36 -7.35
CA ASN A 155 15.01 -3.37 -8.22
C ASN A 155 14.41 -1.97 -8.07
N ILE A 156 15.17 -0.97 -8.53
CA ILE A 156 14.68 0.39 -8.77
C ILE A 156 13.96 0.41 -10.12
N MET A 157 12.84 1.13 -10.19
CA MET A 157 12.06 1.32 -11.39
C MET A 157 11.61 2.77 -11.54
N ASN A 158 11.82 3.35 -12.71
CA ASN A 158 11.17 4.60 -13.06
C ASN A 158 9.73 4.33 -13.50
N VAL A 159 8.82 5.17 -13.07
CA VAL A 159 7.40 5.10 -13.42
C VAL A 159 7.06 6.23 -14.37
N TYR A 160 6.44 5.88 -15.47
CA TYR A 160 5.98 6.83 -16.49
C TYR A 160 4.49 6.66 -16.70
N CYS A 161 3.76 7.75 -16.73
CA CYS A 161 2.37 7.70 -17.16
C CYS A 161 2.29 7.65 -18.69
N ASP A 162 1.45 6.77 -19.20
CA ASP A 162 1.07 6.78 -20.62
C ASP A 162 0.55 8.18 -21.00
N SER A 163 0.88 8.63 -22.20
CA SER A 163 0.47 9.95 -22.70
C SER A 163 -1.05 10.15 -22.74
N LYS A 164 -1.80 9.07 -22.83
CA LYS A 164 -3.26 9.11 -22.72
C LYS A 164 -3.71 9.41 -21.30
N LEU A 165 -3.09 8.77 -20.29
CA LEU A 165 -3.42 8.99 -18.88
C LEU A 165 -3.09 10.43 -18.44
N THR A 166 -1.99 11.00 -18.93
CA THR A 166 -1.61 12.38 -18.59
C THR A 166 -2.60 13.43 -19.08
N LYS A 167 -3.37 13.12 -20.13
CA LYS A 167 -4.41 13.98 -20.71
C LYS A 167 -5.82 13.70 -20.17
N MET A 168 -5.98 12.65 -19.39
CA MET A 168 -7.28 12.26 -18.81
C MET A 168 -7.40 12.76 -17.38
N ASN A 169 -8.54 13.38 -17.09
CA ASN A 169 -8.88 13.88 -15.78
C ASN A 169 -10.21 13.25 -15.33
N TYR A 170 -10.45 13.32 -14.03
CA TYR A 170 -11.76 13.02 -13.44
C TYR A 170 -12.07 14.04 -12.35
N THR A 171 -13.35 14.24 -12.09
CA THR A 171 -13.83 15.22 -11.11
C THR A 171 -14.47 14.47 -9.93
N VAL A 172 -14.08 14.89 -8.73
CA VAL A 172 -14.73 14.46 -7.49
C VAL A 172 -15.54 15.65 -6.95
N SER A 173 -16.77 15.41 -6.57
CA SER A 173 -17.71 16.45 -6.13
C SER A 173 -18.12 16.26 -4.67
N PHE A 174 -18.06 17.34 -3.90
CA PHE A 174 -18.50 17.42 -2.50
C PHE A 174 -19.52 18.56 -2.39
N GLY A 175 -20.79 18.27 -2.67
CA GLY A 175 -21.79 19.32 -2.79
C GLY A 175 -21.47 20.30 -3.92
N PRO A 176 -21.36 21.62 -3.65
CA PRO A 176 -21.01 22.60 -4.69
C PRO A 176 -19.52 22.63 -5.04
N TYR A 177 -18.69 21.96 -4.26
CA TYR A 177 -17.24 21.96 -4.47
C TYR A 177 -16.83 20.81 -5.39
N HIS A 178 -15.99 21.13 -6.37
CA HIS A 178 -15.48 20.17 -7.34
C HIS A 178 -13.96 20.23 -7.35
N GLN A 179 -13.33 19.05 -7.36
CA GLN A 179 -11.89 18.89 -7.48
C GLN A 179 -11.58 18.03 -8.71
N VAL A 180 -10.64 18.49 -9.53
CA VAL A 180 -10.23 17.80 -10.75
C VAL A 180 -8.90 17.11 -10.50
N TYR A 181 -8.84 15.82 -10.77
CA TYR A 181 -7.66 14.99 -10.61
C TYR A 181 -7.18 14.45 -11.95
N SER A 182 -5.87 14.30 -12.10
CA SER A 182 -5.28 13.58 -13.21
C SER A 182 -5.49 12.05 -13.06
N ARG A 183 -5.61 11.37 -14.18
CA ARG A 183 -5.57 9.89 -14.21
C ARG A 183 -4.17 9.31 -14.04
N CYS A 184 -3.13 10.14 -14.15
CA CYS A 184 -1.76 9.73 -13.88
C CYS A 184 -1.53 9.60 -12.35
N PRO A 185 -1.15 8.43 -11.81
CA PRO A 185 -0.95 8.24 -10.38
C PRO A 185 0.22 9.04 -9.79
N LEU A 186 1.10 9.57 -10.64
CA LEU A 186 2.19 10.46 -10.20
C LEU A 186 1.69 11.85 -9.80
N VAL A 187 0.48 12.21 -10.20
CA VAL A 187 -0.17 13.47 -9.82
C VAL A 187 -1.18 13.16 -8.73
N SER A 188 -0.74 13.27 -7.49
CA SER A 188 -1.51 12.83 -6.32
C SER A 188 -2.51 13.86 -5.81
N GLU A 189 -2.29 15.14 -6.10
CA GLU A 189 -3.12 16.25 -5.65
C GLU A 189 -4.10 16.70 -6.74
N PRO A 190 -5.18 17.40 -6.36
CA PRO A 190 -6.05 18.02 -7.35
C PRO A 190 -5.27 19.00 -8.23
N ILE A 191 -5.47 18.92 -9.54
CA ILE A 191 -4.85 19.85 -10.50
C ILE A 191 -5.67 21.14 -10.66
N ASP A 192 -6.94 21.10 -10.26
CA ASP A 192 -7.85 22.25 -10.28
C ASP A 192 -8.98 22.06 -9.26
N SER A 193 -9.57 23.16 -8.83
CA SER A 193 -10.74 23.14 -7.97
C SER A 193 -11.66 24.33 -8.27
N PHE A 194 -12.97 24.09 -8.26
CA PHE A 194 -13.95 25.13 -8.51
C PHE A 194 -15.25 24.89 -7.73
N ILE A 195 -16.03 25.96 -7.59
CA ILE A 195 -17.36 25.91 -6.97
C ILE A 195 -18.38 26.00 -8.10
N ALA A 196 -19.34 25.06 -8.15
CA ALA A 196 -20.43 25.15 -9.10
C ALA A 196 -21.25 26.41 -8.83
N SER A 197 -21.35 27.30 -9.80
CA SER A 197 -22.26 28.47 -9.71
C SER A 197 -23.69 27.96 -9.62
N ALA A 198 -24.44 28.42 -8.61
CA ALA A 198 -25.86 28.23 -8.59
C ALA A 198 -26.42 28.85 -9.88
N LYS A 199 -27.04 28.05 -10.74
CA LYS A 199 -27.85 28.63 -11.82
C LYS A 199 -29.03 29.34 -11.14
N ILE A 200 -29.02 30.65 -11.22
CA ILE A 200 -30.20 31.49 -10.88
C ILE A 200 -31.27 31.26 -11.93
#